data_edde6bcdb82251b1233f796243272f5e
#
_entry.id   edde6bcdb82251b1233f796243272f5e
#
_cell.length_a   1.000
_cell.length_b   1.000
_cell.length_c   1.000
_cell.angle_alpha   90.00
_cell.angle_beta   90.00
_cell.angle_gamma   90.00
#
_symmetry.space_group_name_H-M   'P 1'
#
loop_
_entity.id
_entity.type
_entity.pdbx_description
1 polymer ?
#
loop_
_entity_poly.entity_id
_entity_poly.type
_entity_poly.pdbx_seq_one_letter_code
_entity_poly.pdbx_strand_id
1 'polypeptide(L)'
;MSPDPVPPEPGFVMRVHRVRAEFVVAACDAELLGRDLPVGTAGRTVKVTPEFYGERRVSGDELLWALRRATIANLLGARTLRLAQEGGFVDPQGAGELGGIPHAEIFAMLG
;
A
#
# COMPACT_ATOMS: atom_id res chain seq x y z
N MET A 1 -28.59 15.45 12.90
CA MET A 1 -27.88 15.52 11.64
C MET A 1 -26.81 14.45 11.58
N SER A 2 -26.87 13.70 10.55
CA SER A 2 -25.86 12.70 10.35
C SER A 2 -24.57 13.37 9.90
N PRO A 3 -23.45 13.06 10.51
CA PRO A 3 -22.19 13.52 9.98
C PRO A 3 -21.99 12.96 8.59
N ASP A 4 -21.13 13.59 7.83
CA ASP A 4 -20.72 13.04 6.57
C ASP A 4 -20.32 11.58 6.75
N PRO A 5 -20.64 10.74 5.79
CA PRO A 5 -20.17 9.37 5.88
C PRO A 5 -18.66 9.38 5.97
N VAL A 6 -18.18 9.13 7.16
CA VAL A 6 -16.76 8.91 7.36
C VAL A 6 -16.43 7.63 6.62
N PRO A 7 -15.39 7.63 5.78
CA PRO A 7 -14.97 6.38 5.17
C PRO A 7 -14.82 5.35 6.27
N PRO A 8 -15.29 4.13 6.05
CA PRO A 8 -15.14 3.12 7.09
C PRO A 8 -13.68 3.03 7.47
N GLU A 9 -13.42 3.36 8.69
CA GLU A 9 -12.12 3.16 9.27
C GLU A 9 -12.02 1.73 9.76
N PRO A 10 -10.88 1.10 9.56
CA PRO A 10 -9.66 1.61 8.93
C PRO A 10 -9.75 1.62 7.40
N GLY A 11 -9.08 2.59 6.77
CA GLY A 11 -9.14 2.81 5.31
C GLY A 11 -8.07 2.12 4.49
N PHE A 12 -7.20 1.34 5.11
CA PHE A 12 -6.11 0.63 4.43
C PHE A 12 -6.25 -0.85 4.66
N VAL A 13 -5.72 -1.65 3.72
CA VAL A 13 -5.48 -3.07 3.99
C VAL A 13 -3.98 -3.30 3.96
N MET A 14 -3.52 -4.28 4.72
CA MET A 14 -2.10 -4.54 4.86
C MET A 14 -1.87 -6.01 5.15
N ARG A 15 -0.79 -6.54 4.58
CA ARG A 15 -0.31 -7.86 4.93
C ARG A 15 1.20 -7.82 5.10
N VAL A 16 1.68 -8.46 6.15
CA VAL A 16 3.10 -8.63 6.40
C VAL A 16 3.50 -10.03 5.95
N HIS A 17 4.49 -10.10 5.07
CA HIS A 17 5.05 -11.36 4.61
C HIS A 17 6.43 -11.49 5.21
N ARG A 18 6.60 -12.51 6.06
CA ARG A 18 7.91 -12.78 6.66
C ARG A 18 8.61 -13.81 5.80
N VAL A 19 9.66 -13.38 5.12
CA VAL A 19 10.43 -14.24 4.23
C VAL A 19 11.89 -14.16 4.65
N ARG A 20 12.38 -15.19 5.30
CA ARG A 20 13.75 -15.23 5.84
C ARG A 20 13.97 -14.05 6.79
N ALA A 21 14.95 -13.22 6.53
CA ALA A 21 15.23 -12.04 7.35
C ALA A 21 14.43 -10.81 6.91
N GLU A 22 13.60 -10.94 5.86
CA GLU A 22 12.86 -9.81 5.33
C GLU A 22 11.53 -9.64 6.04
N PHE A 23 11.18 -8.40 6.29
CA PHE A 23 9.88 -7.99 6.79
C PHE A 23 9.23 -7.21 5.66
N VAL A 24 8.37 -7.89 4.88
CA VAL A 24 7.78 -7.31 3.68
C VAL A 24 6.38 -6.82 4.02
N VAL A 25 6.15 -5.52 3.81
CA VAL A 25 4.82 -4.92 4.03
C VAL A 25 4.20 -4.65 2.67
N ALA A 26 3.05 -5.24 2.43
CA ALA A 26 2.22 -4.91 1.27
C ALA A 26 0.98 -4.21 1.77
N ALA A 27 0.69 -3.04 1.25
CA ALA A 27 -0.46 -2.26 1.69
C ALA A 27 -1.08 -1.49 0.54
N CYS A 28 -2.39 -1.32 0.60
CA CYS A 28 -3.08 -0.51 -0.40
C CYS A 28 -4.31 0.15 0.20
N ASP A 29 -4.85 1.13 -0.52
CA ASP A 29 -6.14 1.70 -0.18
C ASP A 29 -7.18 0.58 -0.21
N ALA A 30 -8.02 0.51 0.80
CA ALA A 30 -8.93 -0.62 0.97
C ALA A 30 -9.85 -0.82 -0.22
N GLU A 31 -10.28 0.25 -0.87
CA GLU A 31 -11.21 0.15 -2.00
C GLU A 31 -10.57 -0.41 -3.27
N LEU A 32 -9.25 -0.53 -3.30
CA LEU A 32 -8.57 -1.08 -4.48
C LEU A 32 -8.58 -2.60 -4.49
N LEU A 33 -8.83 -3.21 -3.34
CA LEU A 33 -8.78 -4.66 -3.22
C LEU A 33 -9.78 -5.32 -4.18
N GLY A 34 -9.31 -6.27 -4.95
CA GLY A 34 -10.15 -6.99 -5.93
C GLY A 34 -10.22 -6.34 -7.29
N ARG A 35 -9.65 -5.15 -7.46
CA ARG A 35 -9.70 -4.47 -8.76
C ARG A 35 -8.63 -5.02 -9.69
N ASP A 36 -8.95 -4.99 -10.99
CA ASP A 36 -7.99 -5.29 -12.05
C ASP A 36 -7.45 -3.98 -12.60
N LEU A 37 -6.13 -3.83 -12.56
CA LEU A 37 -5.47 -2.61 -13.02
C LEU A 37 -4.79 -2.89 -14.36
N PRO A 38 -4.98 -2.02 -15.34
CA PRO A 38 -4.32 -2.21 -16.65
C PRO A 38 -2.81 -1.97 -16.49
N VAL A 39 -2.02 -2.81 -17.14
CA VAL A 39 -0.57 -2.65 -17.17
C VAL A 39 -0.07 -2.79 -18.60
N GLY A 40 0.80 -1.89 -19.00
CA GLY A 40 1.33 -1.90 -20.36
C GLY A 40 0.26 -1.58 -21.39
N THR A 41 0.49 -2.04 -22.64
CA THR A 41 -0.35 -1.66 -23.78
C THR A 41 -1.09 -2.84 -24.42
N ALA A 42 -0.92 -4.04 -23.90
CA ALA A 42 -1.41 -5.25 -24.55
C ALA A 42 -2.68 -5.81 -23.93
N GLY A 43 -3.47 -4.98 -23.25
CA GLY A 43 -4.69 -5.43 -22.59
C GLY A 43 -4.45 -6.29 -21.37
N ARG A 44 -3.24 -6.29 -20.85
CA ARG A 44 -2.93 -7.02 -19.63
C ARG A 44 -3.45 -6.30 -18.42
N THR A 45 -3.82 -7.07 -17.40
CA THR A 45 -4.23 -6.51 -16.11
C THR A 45 -3.50 -7.22 -14.98
N VAL A 46 -3.38 -6.51 -13.86
CA VAL A 46 -2.88 -7.08 -12.60
C VAL A 46 -4.01 -6.93 -11.59
N LYS A 47 -4.35 -8.02 -10.93
CA LYS A 47 -5.38 -7.98 -9.89
C LYS A 47 -4.76 -7.59 -8.56
N VAL A 48 -5.44 -6.69 -7.85
CA VAL A 48 -5.06 -6.33 -6.48
C VAL A 48 -5.63 -7.40 -5.57
N THR A 49 -4.79 -8.35 -5.16
CA THR A 49 -5.26 -9.56 -4.49
C THR A 49 -5.10 -9.49 -2.98
N PRO A 50 -6.05 -10.11 -2.23
CA PRO A 50 -5.88 -10.23 -0.79
C PRO A 50 -4.72 -11.14 -0.40
N GLU A 51 -4.31 -12.07 -1.27
CA GLU A 51 -3.15 -12.91 -1.00
C GLU A 51 -1.89 -12.07 -0.84
N PHE A 52 -1.78 -10.99 -1.60
CA PHE A 52 -0.61 -10.13 -1.53
C PHE A 52 -0.81 -8.97 -0.56
N TYR A 53 -1.93 -8.23 -0.69
CA TYR A 53 -2.17 -7.02 0.09
C TYR A 53 -2.90 -7.28 1.40
N GLY A 54 -3.45 -8.48 1.58
CA GLY A 54 -4.18 -8.85 2.78
C GLY A 54 -5.64 -8.46 2.71
N GLU A 55 -6.38 -8.92 3.70
CA GLU A 55 -7.79 -8.57 3.87
C GLU A 55 -8.00 -7.77 5.15
N ARG A 56 -6.99 -7.74 6.01
CA ARG A 56 -7.11 -7.08 7.31
C ARG A 56 -7.03 -5.58 7.12
N ARG A 57 -8.07 -4.91 7.52
CA ARG A 57 -8.07 -3.46 7.52
C ARG A 57 -7.26 -2.94 8.69
N VAL A 58 -6.47 -1.91 8.42
CA VAL A 58 -5.61 -1.30 9.42
C VAL A 58 -5.75 0.22 9.37
N SER A 59 -5.45 0.85 10.49
CA SER A 59 -5.41 2.30 10.57
C SER A 59 -4.10 2.82 9.98
N GLY A 60 -4.06 4.14 9.79
CA GLY A 60 -2.81 4.78 9.36
C GLY A 60 -1.69 4.58 10.36
N ASP A 61 -2.00 4.62 11.65
CA ASP A 61 -0.98 4.40 12.67
C ASP A 61 -0.42 2.99 12.62
N GLU A 62 -1.27 2.00 12.41
CA GLU A 62 -0.82 0.61 12.27
C GLU A 62 0.08 0.45 11.04
N LEU A 63 -0.29 1.10 9.95
CA LEU A 63 0.51 1.04 8.73
C LEU A 63 1.87 1.69 8.94
N LEU A 64 1.93 2.84 9.58
CA LEU A 64 3.19 3.50 9.88
C LEU A 64 4.06 2.66 10.80
N TRP A 65 3.43 2.00 11.79
CA TRP A 65 4.14 1.09 12.68
C TRP A 65 4.84 -0.02 11.90
N ALA A 66 4.13 -0.60 10.94
CA ALA A 66 4.70 -1.66 10.12
C ALA A 66 5.79 -1.14 9.18
N LEU A 67 5.59 0.05 8.60
CA LEU A 67 6.57 0.63 7.68
C LEU A 67 7.91 0.92 8.38
N ARG A 68 7.88 1.28 9.65
CA ARG A 68 9.12 1.51 10.40
C ARG A 68 9.96 0.23 10.52
N ARG A 69 9.35 -0.92 10.40
CA ARG A 69 10.00 -2.23 10.53
C ARG A 69 10.26 -2.90 9.21
N ALA A 70 9.68 -2.36 8.13
CA ALA A 70 9.76 -3.00 6.83
C ALA A 70 11.18 -2.95 6.29
N THR A 71 11.64 -4.07 5.76
CA THR A 71 12.83 -4.10 4.93
C THR A 71 12.48 -3.93 3.48
N ILE A 72 11.27 -4.34 3.12
CA ILE A 72 10.71 -4.15 1.77
C ILE A 72 9.25 -3.74 1.95
N ALA A 73 8.80 -2.77 1.17
CA ALA A 73 7.40 -2.41 1.16
C ALA A 73 6.90 -2.23 -0.25
N ASN A 74 5.68 -2.70 -0.50
CA ASN A 74 4.96 -2.48 -1.75
C ASN A 74 3.68 -1.74 -1.40
N LEU A 75 3.55 -0.52 -1.92
CA LEU A 75 2.48 0.39 -1.54
C LEU A 75 1.69 0.79 -2.78
N LEU A 76 0.37 0.73 -2.68
CA LEU A 76 -0.51 1.02 -3.81
C LEU A 76 -1.70 1.87 -3.36
N GLY A 77 -1.94 2.98 -4.04
CA GLY A 77 -3.07 3.83 -3.77
C GLY A 77 -2.68 5.22 -3.30
N ALA A 78 -3.50 6.21 -3.61
CA ALA A 78 -3.18 7.60 -3.34
C ALA A 78 -3.06 7.88 -1.84
N ARG A 79 -3.97 7.32 -1.03
CA ARG A 79 -3.92 7.57 0.41
C ARG A 79 -2.77 6.84 1.06
N THR A 80 -2.50 5.60 0.61
CA THR A 80 -1.37 4.82 1.12
C THR A 80 -0.06 5.54 0.84
N LEU A 81 0.12 6.01 -0.39
CA LEU A 81 1.34 6.74 -0.76
C LEU A 81 1.47 8.05 0.00
N ARG A 82 0.36 8.77 0.17
CA ARG A 82 0.39 10.04 0.92
C ARG A 82 0.84 9.80 2.36
N LEU A 83 0.29 8.78 3.00
CA LEU A 83 0.67 8.45 4.37
C LEU A 83 2.15 8.12 4.46
N ALA A 84 2.65 7.32 3.53
CA ALA A 84 4.06 6.94 3.52
C ALA A 84 4.95 8.13 3.23
N GLN A 85 4.54 9.05 2.38
CA GLN A 85 5.28 10.28 2.10
C GLN A 85 5.33 11.18 3.32
N GLU A 86 4.21 11.36 4.00
CA GLU A 86 4.15 12.18 5.20
C GLU A 86 5.00 11.59 6.32
N GLY A 87 5.09 10.29 6.38
CA GLY A 87 5.95 9.61 7.35
C GLY A 87 7.42 9.56 6.96
N GLY A 88 7.78 10.06 5.79
CA GLY A 88 9.17 10.08 5.34
C GLY A 88 9.66 8.77 4.75
N PHE A 89 8.78 7.83 4.46
CA PHE A 89 9.16 6.53 3.92
C PHE A 89 9.32 6.51 2.41
N VAL A 90 8.64 7.42 1.72
CA VAL A 90 8.67 7.52 0.26
C VAL A 90 8.96 8.94 -0.13
N ASP A 91 9.93 9.13 -1.02
CA ASP A 91 10.16 10.43 -1.65
C ASP A 91 9.03 10.64 -2.67
N PRO A 92 8.33 11.79 -2.63
CA PRO A 92 7.28 12.06 -3.61
C PRO A 92 7.73 11.91 -5.07
N GLN A 93 9.00 12.18 -5.34
CA GLN A 93 9.53 12.04 -6.70
C GLN A 93 9.88 10.60 -7.05
N GLY A 94 9.98 9.72 -6.04
CA GLY A 94 10.30 8.32 -6.26
C GLY A 94 9.10 7.44 -6.49
N ALA A 95 7.89 7.97 -6.37
CA ALA A 95 6.69 7.19 -6.56
C ALA A 95 6.36 7.07 -8.04
N GLY A 96 5.92 5.89 -8.45
CA GLY A 96 5.45 5.65 -9.80
C GLY A 96 3.96 5.39 -9.82
N GLU A 97 3.53 4.68 -10.83
CA GLU A 97 2.12 4.32 -11.01
C GLU A 97 2.00 2.89 -11.51
N LEU A 98 0.91 2.26 -11.10
CA LEU A 98 0.51 0.97 -11.63
C LEU A 98 -0.93 1.12 -12.09
N GLY A 99 -1.14 1.05 -13.42
CA GLY A 99 -2.47 1.23 -13.98
C GLY A 99 -3.10 2.58 -13.65
N GLY A 100 -2.29 3.64 -13.58
CA GLY A 100 -2.75 4.98 -13.24
C GLY A 100 -2.91 5.22 -11.75
N ILE A 101 -2.66 4.23 -10.92
CA ILE A 101 -2.78 4.34 -9.46
C ILE A 101 -1.39 4.56 -8.87
N PRO A 102 -1.20 5.53 -7.96
CA PRO A 102 0.10 5.73 -7.33
C PRO A 102 0.63 4.46 -6.70
N HIS A 103 1.91 4.18 -6.91
CA HIS A 103 2.55 2.94 -6.50
C HIS A 103 4.00 3.20 -6.14
N ALA A 104 4.50 2.55 -5.12
CA ALA A 104 5.91 2.64 -4.76
C ALA A 104 6.39 1.32 -4.18
N GLU A 105 7.65 1.01 -4.47
CA GLU A 105 8.36 -0.07 -3.79
C GLU A 105 9.49 0.54 -3.00
N ILE A 106 9.67 0.08 -1.79
CA ILE A 106 10.68 0.59 -0.88
C ILE A 106 11.59 -0.57 -0.50
N PHE A 107 12.88 -0.34 -0.59
CA PHE A 107 13.88 -1.30 -0.12
C PHE A 107 14.71 -0.59 0.94
N ALA A 108 14.50 -0.97 2.20
CA ALA A 108 15.24 -0.35 3.28
C ALA A 108 16.68 -0.85 3.26
N MET A 109 17.60 0.11 3.26
CA MET A 109 19.01 -0.21 3.39
C MET A 109 19.34 -0.25 4.86
N LEU A 110 19.61 -1.44 5.35
CA LEU A 110 20.13 -1.58 6.69
C LEU A 110 21.61 -1.31 6.60
N GLY A 111 21.94 -0.09 6.85
CA GLY A 111 23.34 0.34 6.83
C GLY A 111 24.07 -0.09 8.06
#